data_c1fc39963165a52e9d0661f535267e5e
#
_entry.id   c1fc39963165a52e9d0661f535267e5e
#
_cell.length_a   1.000
_cell.length_b   1.000
_cell.length_c   1.000
_cell.angle_alpha   90.00
_cell.angle_beta   90.00
_cell.angle_gamma   90.00
#
_symmetry.space_group_name_H-M   'P 1'
#
loop_
_entity.id
_entity.type
_entity.pdbx_description
1 polymer ?
#
loop_
_entity_poly.entity_id
_entity_poly.type
_entity_poly.pdbx_seq_one_letter_code
_entity_poly.pdbx_strand_id
1 'polypeptide(L)'
;EIKACMECGFPANEIVFAGVGKADWEIELALNAGIQYFNVESIPELEVIAEIAERMGKVADVSFRINPNVGAHTHANITTGLAENTFGIAMKAMVGTIRTCSQFKNIRFVGLHFHIGSQILKMDDFEALCLRINELQDMLEAEGITEVKNINVGGGLGIDYQNPDENAVPDFKAYFQTYAKHLKLRPGQRLHFELGRAVVGQCGSLVTRCLYVKKTDSKQFVIADAGMT
;
A
#
# COMPACT_ATOMS: atom_id res chain seq x y z
N GLU A 1 8.47 -8.47 -9.87
CA GLU A 1 7.59 -8.99 -8.80
C GLU A 1 6.42 -9.79 -9.36
N ILE A 2 5.57 -9.27 -10.31
CA ILE A 2 4.42 -10.00 -10.90
C ILE A 2 4.84 -11.37 -11.43
N LYS A 3 5.93 -11.44 -12.23
CA LYS A 3 6.46 -12.71 -12.75
C LYS A 3 6.84 -13.67 -11.64
N ALA A 4 7.56 -13.18 -10.61
CA ALA A 4 7.97 -13.99 -9.48
C ALA A 4 6.77 -14.55 -8.68
N CYS A 5 5.73 -13.73 -8.47
CA CYS A 5 4.50 -14.21 -7.85
C CYS A 5 3.86 -15.37 -8.64
N MET A 6 3.76 -15.21 -9.96
CA MET A 6 3.20 -16.25 -10.84
C MET A 6 4.07 -17.53 -10.84
N GLU A 7 5.39 -17.38 -10.87
CA GLU A 7 6.34 -18.50 -10.77
C GLU A 7 6.24 -19.24 -9.43
N CYS A 8 5.89 -18.51 -8.35
CA CYS A 8 5.61 -19.10 -7.04
C CYS A 8 4.20 -19.71 -6.92
N GLY A 9 3.40 -19.70 -7.99
CA GLY A 9 2.08 -20.34 -8.05
C GLY A 9 0.90 -19.47 -7.64
N PHE A 10 1.10 -18.16 -7.43
CA PHE A 10 -0.01 -17.24 -7.22
C PHE A 10 -0.77 -16.99 -8.53
N PRO A 11 -2.11 -17.15 -8.54
CA PRO A 11 -2.90 -16.80 -9.74
C PRO A 11 -2.81 -15.30 -10.02
N ALA A 12 -2.68 -14.94 -11.30
CA ALA A 12 -2.52 -13.53 -11.66
C ALA A 12 -3.70 -12.66 -11.19
N ASN A 13 -4.91 -13.17 -11.23
CA ASN A 13 -6.13 -12.48 -10.78
C ASN A 13 -6.22 -12.30 -9.25
N GLU A 14 -5.21 -12.70 -8.50
CA GLU A 14 -5.03 -12.40 -7.06
C GLU A 14 -3.88 -11.42 -6.83
N ILE A 15 -3.19 -10.98 -7.89
CA ILE A 15 -2.08 -10.04 -7.81
C ILE A 15 -2.59 -8.60 -7.95
N VAL A 16 -2.18 -7.74 -7.04
CA VAL A 16 -2.44 -6.30 -7.06
C VAL A 16 -1.14 -5.55 -7.35
N PHE A 17 -1.16 -4.59 -8.28
CA PHE A 17 0.02 -3.82 -8.64
C PHE A 17 -0.04 -2.41 -8.04
N ALA A 18 0.81 -2.13 -7.07
CA ALA A 18 0.99 -0.83 -6.44
C ALA A 18 2.35 -0.20 -6.81
N GLY A 19 2.52 1.09 -6.53
CA GLY A 19 3.75 1.84 -6.78
C GLY A 19 3.50 3.10 -7.61
N VAL A 20 4.19 4.19 -7.28
CA VAL A 20 4.01 5.52 -7.89
C VAL A 20 4.60 5.62 -9.30
N GLY A 21 5.54 4.74 -9.66
CA GLY A 21 6.26 4.80 -10.93
C GLY A 21 6.12 3.52 -11.74
N LYS A 22 4.92 3.24 -12.26
CA LYS A 22 4.69 2.10 -13.17
C LYS A 22 5.13 2.48 -14.58
N ALA A 23 6.08 1.74 -15.15
CA ALA A 23 6.50 1.92 -16.53
C ALA A 23 5.51 1.26 -17.52
N ASP A 24 5.46 1.76 -18.75
CA ASP A 24 4.56 1.27 -19.79
C ASP A 24 4.63 -0.25 -19.97
N TRP A 25 5.84 -0.80 -20.06
CA TRP A 25 6.06 -2.23 -20.20
C TRP A 25 5.59 -3.06 -19.01
N GLU A 26 5.60 -2.48 -17.80
CA GLU A 26 5.07 -3.12 -16.58
C GLU A 26 3.55 -3.15 -16.60
N ILE A 27 2.92 -2.06 -17.06
CA ILE A 27 1.47 -1.99 -17.25
C ILE A 27 1.02 -3.01 -18.31
N GLU A 28 1.73 -3.07 -19.45
CA GLU A 28 1.47 -4.07 -20.49
C GLU A 28 1.60 -5.51 -19.98
N LEU A 29 2.66 -5.79 -19.21
CA LEU A 29 2.86 -7.10 -18.58
C LEU A 29 1.70 -7.45 -17.65
N ALA A 30 1.31 -6.51 -16.77
CA ALA A 30 0.25 -6.70 -15.80
C ALA A 30 -1.12 -6.95 -16.47
N LEU A 31 -1.45 -6.17 -17.51
CA LEU A 31 -2.65 -6.35 -18.30
C LEU A 31 -2.64 -7.69 -19.07
N ASN A 32 -1.49 -8.10 -19.61
CA ASN A 32 -1.36 -9.40 -20.29
C ASN A 32 -1.51 -10.57 -19.32
N ALA A 33 -0.95 -10.47 -18.13
CA ALA A 33 -1.08 -11.47 -17.09
C ALA A 33 -2.52 -11.58 -16.56
N GLY A 34 -3.32 -10.51 -16.65
CA GLY A 34 -4.67 -10.45 -16.11
C GLY A 34 -4.66 -10.32 -14.60
N ILE A 35 -3.86 -9.38 -14.06
CA ILE A 35 -3.83 -9.10 -12.62
C ILE A 35 -5.19 -8.65 -12.10
N GLN A 36 -5.37 -8.67 -10.77
CA GLN A 36 -6.64 -8.31 -10.16
C GLN A 36 -7.00 -6.84 -10.40
N TYR A 37 -6.10 -5.92 -10.05
CA TYR A 37 -6.25 -4.48 -10.30
C TYR A 37 -4.93 -3.71 -10.07
N PHE A 38 -4.91 -2.48 -10.57
CA PHE A 38 -3.85 -1.50 -10.29
C PHE A 38 -4.26 -0.59 -9.14
N ASN A 39 -3.37 -0.34 -8.19
CA ASN A 39 -3.48 0.78 -7.26
C ASN A 39 -2.88 2.01 -7.94
N VAL A 40 -3.72 2.98 -8.28
CA VAL A 40 -3.38 4.19 -9.04
C VAL A 40 -3.20 5.36 -8.10
N GLU A 41 -2.16 6.15 -8.33
CA GLU A 41 -1.77 7.23 -7.42
C GLU A 41 -2.00 8.63 -8.00
N SER A 42 -2.34 8.73 -9.30
CA SER A 42 -2.55 10.02 -9.96
C SER A 42 -3.42 9.92 -11.22
N ILE A 43 -3.96 11.05 -11.66
CA ILE A 43 -4.71 11.13 -12.94
C ILE A 43 -3.81 10.87 -14.15
N PRO A 44 -2.59 11.45 -14.26
CA PRO A 44 -1.69 11.13 -15.37
C PRO A 44 -1.36 9.63 -15.47
N GLU A 45 -1.20 8.94 -14.34
CA GLU A 45 -1.02 7.49 -14.33
C GLU A 45 -2.27 6.75 -14.87
N LEU A 46 -3.47 7.19 -14.46
CA LEU A 46 -4.73 6.63 -14.96
C LEU A 46 -4.84 6.79 -16.47
N GLU A 47 -4.45 7.95 -17.02
CA GLU A 47 -4.47 8.23 -18.45
C GLU A 47 -3.55 7.30 -19.23
N VAL A 48 -2.34 7.06 -18.73
CA VAL A 48 -1.38 6.11 -19.34
C VAL A 48 -1.92 4.68 -19.29
N ILE A 49 -2.49 4.25 -18.16
CA ILE A 49 -3.10 2.91 -18.05
C ILE A 49 -4.28 2.78 -19.04
N ALA A 50 -5.11 3.81 -19.18
CA ALA A 50 -6.25 3.81 -20.09
C ALA A 50 -5.80 3.70 -21.56
N GLU A 51 -4.79 4.47 -21.98
CA GLU A 51 -4.21 4.43 -23.32
C GLU A 51 -3.65 3.04 -23.65
N ILE A 52 -2.87 2.47 -22.73
CA ILE A 52 -2.28 1.14 -22.92
C ILE A 52 -3.38 0.07 -22.97
N ALA A 53 -4.36 0.13 -22.08
CA ALA A 53 -5.48 -0.81 -22.04
C ALA A 53 -6.30 -0.74 -23.35
N GLU A 54 -6.57 0.46 -23.87
CA GLU A 54 -7.26 0.67 -25.15
C GLU A 54 -6.46 0.06 -26.33
N ARG A 55 -5.16 0.38 -26.42
CA ARG A 55 -4.25 -0.17 -27.44
C ARG A 55 -4.22 -1.71 -27.43
N MET A 56 -4.31 -2.30 -26.23
CA MET A 56 -4.30 -3.76 -26.06
C MET A 56 -5.69 -4.41 -26.19
N GLY A 57 -6.76 -3.63 -26.34
CA GLY A 57 -8.14 -4.14 -26.36
C GLY A 57 -8.56 -4.79 -25.03
N LYS A 58 -8.02 -4.32 -23.91
CA LYS A 58 -8.26 -4.85 -22.55
C LYS A 58 -8.97 -3.82 -21.69
N VAL A 59 -9.53 -4.28 -20.57
CA VAL A 59 -10.08 -3.42 -19.51
C VAL A 59 -9.17 -3.54 -18.29
N ALA A 60 -8.74 -2.40 -17.76
CA ALA A 60 -7.97 -2.30 -16.54
C ALA A 60 -8.88 -2.03 -15.34
N ASP A 61 -8.85 -2.90 -14.35
CA ASP A 61 -9.44 -2.64 -13.05
C ASP A 61 -8.50 -1.75 -12.23
N VAL A 62 -9.05 -0.68 -11.64
CA VAL A 62 -8.26 0.30 -10.90
C VAL A 62 -8.86 0.58 -9.53
N SER A 63 -7.99 0.70 -8.54
CA SER A 63 -8.27 1.19 -7.21
C SER A 63 -7.45 2.46 -7.00
N PHE A 64 -8.02 3.49 -6.39
CA PHE A 64 -7.27 4.72 -6.15
C PHE A 64 -6.64 4.73 -4.76
N ARG A 65 -5.34 5.02 -4.72
CA ARG A 65 -4.66 5.31 -3.46
C ARG A 65 -5.03 6.71 -3.01
N ILE A 66 -5.78 6.77 -1.93
CA ILE A 66 -6.19 8.02 -1.30
C ILE A 66 -5.29 8.29 -0.10
N ASN A 67 -4.74 9.50 -0.04
CA ASN A 67 -4.03 9.97 1.13
C ASN A 67 -5.07 10.31 2.23
N PRO A 68 -5.13 9.53 3.33
CA PRO A 68 -6.19 9.70 4.33
C PRO A 68 -5.94 10.89 5.25
N ASN A 69 -4.80 11.57 5.12
CA ASN A 69 -4.34 12.63 6.03
C ASN A 69 -4.39 12.21 7.51
N VAL A 70 -3.93 11.01 7.78
CA VAL A 70 -3.78 10.44 9.12
C VAL A 70 -2.29 10.39 9.44
N GLY A 71 -1.89 11.02 10.55
CA GLY A 71 -0.52 10.97 11.05
C GLY A 71 -0.27 9.62 11.73
N ALA A 72 0.77 8.91 11.32
CA ALA A 72 1.25 7.72 12.02
C ALA A 72 2.44 8.09 12.93
N HIS A 73 2.51 7.46 14.11
CA HIS A 73 3.63 7.64 15.05
C HIS A 73 4.87 6.86 14.54
N THR A 74 5.45 7.34 13.42
CA THR A 74 6.60 6.74 12.77
C THR A 74 7.72 7.76 12.58
N HIS A 75 8.89 7.32 12.12
CA HIS A 75 9.96 8.22 11.71
C HIS A 75 9.49 9.07 10.51
N ALA A 76 9.84 10.36 10.48
CA ALA A 76 9.37 11.33 9.48
C ALA A 76 9.57 10.86 8.02
N ASN A 77 10.66 10.13 7.76
CA ASN A 77 11.01 9.63 6.41
C ASN A 77 10.18 8.42 5.95
N ILE A 78 9.37 7.80 6.82
CA ILE A 78 8.57 6.60 6.50
C ILE A 78 7.07 6.81 6.74
N THR A 79 6.66 8.01 7.15
CA THR A 79 5.25 8.40 7.23
C THR A 79 4.76 8.79 5.83
N THR A 80 3.71 8.15 5.33
CA THR A 80 3.17 8.36 3.97
C THR A 80 1.73 8.84 3.94
N GLY A 81 1.10 8.99 5.11
CA GLY A 81 -0.32 9.34 5.25
C GLY A 81 -0.62 10.83 5.40
N LEU A 82 0.37 11.73 5.38
CA LEU A 82 0.18 13.17 5.54
C LEU A 82 -0.12 13.87 4.21
N ALA A 83 -0.81 15.01 4.28
CA ALA A 83 -1.25 15.77 3.11
C ALA A 83 -0.11 16.28 2.20
N GLU A 84 1.10 16.44 2.75
CA GLU A 84 2.29 16.93 2.03
C GLU A 84 3.12 15.80 1.38
N ASN A 85 2.71 14.54 1.56
CA ASN A 85 3.43 13.41 0.97
C ASN A 85 3.15 13.26 -0.52
N THR A 86 4.15 12.81 -1.26
CA THR A 86 4.10 12.56 -2.71
C THR A 86 3.13 11.44 -3.09
N PHE A 87 2.69 10.63 -2.12
CA PHE A 87 1.91 9.42 -2.36
C PHE A 87 0.41 9.66 -2.31
N GLY A 88 -0.28 9.11 -3.31
CA GLY A 88 -1.73 9.04 -3.37
C GLY A 88 -2.42 10.36 -3.73
N ILE A 89 -3.71 10.25 -3.94
CA ILE A 89 -4.62 11.33 -4.31
C ILE A 89 -5.15 11.99 -3.04
N ALA A 90 -5.20 13.32 -3.01
CA ALA A 90 -5.76 14.06 -1.88
C ALA A 90 -7.25 13.74 -1.70
N MET A 91 -7.72 13.58 -0.45
CA MET A 91 -9.14 13.28 -0.13
C MET A 91 -10.12 14.19 -0.84
N LYS A 92 -9.84 15.50 -0.90
CA LYS A 92 -10.71 16.48 -1.57
C LYS A 92 -10.90 16.25 -3.06
N ALA A 93 -9.96 15.55 -3.70
CA ALA A 93 -10.00 15.22 -5.12
C ALA A 93 -10.61 13.84 -5.40
N MET A 94 -10.84 13.01 -4.37
CA MET A 94 -11.26 11.60 -4.50
C MET A 94 -12.50 11.43 -5.37
N VAL A 95 -13.58 12.14 -5.06
CA VAL A 95 -14.86 12.04 -5.81
C VAL A 95 -14.66 12.41 -7.28
N GLY A 96 -13.97 13.54 -7.54
CA GLY A 96 -13.68 13.97 -8.91
C GLY A 96 -12.83 12.96 -9.66
N THR A 97 -11.81 12.40 -9.03
CA THR A 97 -10.94 11.38 -9.61
C THR A 97 -11.71 10.11 -9.96
N ILE A 98 -12.58 9.62 -9.07
CA ILE A 98 -13.40 8.43 -9.35
C ILE A 98 -14.33 8.70 -10.54
N ARG A 99 -14.96 9.86 -10.59
CA ARG A 99 -15.83 10.26 -11.73
C ARG A 99 -15.06 10.36 -13.05
N THR A 100 -13.77 10.69 -13.02
CA THR A 100 -12.94 10.71 -14.23
C THR A 100 -12.83 9.34 -14.88
N CYS A 101 -12.93 8.24 -14.13
CA CYS A 101 -12.92 6.88 -14.70
C CYS A 101 -14.00 6.67 -15.77
N SER A 102 -15.16 7.30 -15.63
CA SER A 102 -16.26 7.17 -16.59
C SER A 102 -15.95 7.74 -17.99
N GLN A 103 -14.88 8.54 -18.12
CA GLN A 103 -14.40 9.08 -19.39
C GLN A 103 -13.62 8.06 -20.20
N PHE A 104 -13.14 6.98 -19.58
CA PHE A 104 -12.32 5.95 -20.18
C PHE A 104 -13.10 4.63 -20.31
N LYS A 105 -13.34 4.19 -21.54
CA LYS A 105 -14.07 2.94 -21.80
C LYS A 105 -13.37 1.69 -21.29
N ASN A 106 -12.05 1.77 -21.19
CA ASN A 106 -11.15 0.66 -20.84
C ASN A 106 -10.68 0.69 -19.39
N ILE A 107 -11.32 1.52 -18.55
CA ILE A 107 -11.06 1.60 -17.12
C ILE A 107 -12.32 1.21 -16.34
N ARG A 108 -12.12 0.39 -15.30
CA ARG A 108 -13.19 0.06 -14.35
C ARG A 108 -12.72 0.35 -12.93
N PHE A 109 -13.39 1.28 -12.27
CA PHE A 109 -13.14 1.56 -10.85
C PHE A 109 -13.63 0.39 -9.99
N VAL A 110 -12.78 -0.12 -9.08
CA VAL A 110 -13.10 -1.29 -8.25
C VAL A 110 -12.81 -1.08 -6.76
N GLY A 111 -12.15 -0.01 -6.34
CA GLY A 111 -11.83 0.11 -4.93
C GLY A 111 -11.01 1.31 -4.52
N LEU A 112 -10.73 1.35 -3.21
CA LEU A 112 -9.86 2.33 -2.57
C LEU A 112 -8.65 1.64 -1.95
N HIS A 113 -7.51 2.30 -2.02
CA HIS A 113 -6.25 1.89 -1.42
C HIS A 113 -5.73 2.96 -0.47
N PHE A 114 -5.15 2.54 0.64
CA PHE A 114 -4.58 3.41 1.67
C PHE A 114 -3.22 2.86 2.11
N HIS A 115 -2.34 3.74 2.55
CA HIS A 115 -1.10 3.35 3.21
C HIS A 115 -0.59 4.53 4.03
N ILE A 116 -0.48 4.38 5.35
CA ILE A 116 -0.16 5.49 6.26
C ILE A 116 1.31 5.52 6.70
N GLY A 117 2.07 4.49 6.40
CA GLY A 117 3.49 4.43 6.73
C GLY A 117 4.00 3.01 6.94
N SER A 118 5.23 2.91 7.41
CA SER A 118 5.91 1.66 7.69
C SER A 118 6.44 1.67 9.13
N GLN A 119 6.63 0.50 9.73
CA GLN A 119 7.13 0.33 11.08
C GLN A 119 6.23 0.98 12.14
N ILE A 120 4.93 0.80 12.02
CA ILE A 120 3.92 1.30 12.94
C ILE A 120 3.71 0.26 14.06
N LEU A 121 3.93 0.68 15.30
CA LEU A 121 3.80 -0.18 16.47
C LEU A 121 2.56 0.14 17.32
N LYS A 122 1.90 1.28 17.06
CA LYS A 122 0.72 1.72 17.81
C LYS A 122 -0.56 1.38 17.07
N MET A 123 -1.45 0.64 17.71
CA MET A 123 -2.74 0.25 17.12
C MET A 123 -3.68 1.44 16.90
N ASP A 124 -3.53 2.51 17.68
CA ASP A 124 -4.31 3.76 17.56
C ASP A 124 -4.17 4.40 16.15
N ASP A 125 -3.01 4.25 15.50
CA ASP A 125 -2.79 4.77 14.14
C ASP A 125 -3.65 4.01 13.12
N PHE A 126 -3.81 2.69 13.29
CA PHE A 126 -4.67 1.86 12.45
C PHE A 126 -6.15 2.07 12.78
N GLU A 127 -6.51 2.34 14.05
CA GLU A 127 -7.86 2.73 14.42
C GLU A 127 -8.24 4.06 13.74
N ALA A 128 -7.37 5.06 13.79
CA ALA A 128 -7.58 6.34 13.12
C ALA A 128 -7.77 6.18 11.61
N LEU A 129 -7.00 5.28 10.97
CA LEU A 129 -7.20 4.93 9.56
C LEU A 129 -8.59 4.33 9.32
N CYS A 130 -9.03 3.37 10.14
CA CYS A 130 -10.35 2.74 10.02
C CYS A 130 -11.48 3.78 10.07
N LEU A 131 -11.42 4.70 11.04
CA LEU A 131 -12.41 5.76 11.20
C LEU A 131 -12.43 6.68 9.97
N ARG A 132 -11.26 7.04 9.46
CA ARG A 132 -11.13 7.85 8.24
C ARG A 132 -11.71 7.15 7.02
N ILE A 133 -11.44 5.85 6.85
CA ILE A 133 -12.02 5.07 5.74
C ILE A 133 -13.54 5.04 5.83
N ASN A 134 -14.11 4.88 7.03
CA ASN A 134 -15.55 4.92 7.21
C ASN A 134 -16.15 6.26 6.76
N GLU A 135 -15.54 7.40 7.16
CA GLU A 135 -15.98 8.75 6.74
C GLU A 135 -15.91 8.91 5.21
N LEU A 136 -14.84 8.41 4.58
CA LEU A 136 -14.69 8.48 3.12
C LEU A 136 -15.71 7.62 2.39
N GLN A 137 -16.07 6.45 2.92
CA GLN A 137 -17.12 5.62 2.37
C GLN A 137 -18.49 6.29 2.50
N ASP A 138 -18.81 6.88 3.66
CA ASP A 138 -20.06 7.64 3.87
C ASP A 138 -20.17 8.82 2.88
N MET A 139 -19.03 9.51 2.62
CA MET A 139 -18.97 10.58 1.63
C MET A 139 -19.25 10.06 0.21
N LEU A 140 -18.66 8.92 -0.19
CA LEU A 140 -18.88 8.34 -1.51
C LEU A 140 -20.34 7.89 -1.70
N GLU A 141 -20.94 7.30 -0.68
CA GLU A 141 -22.36 6.93 -0.70
C GLU A 141 -23.26 8.15 -0.87
N ALA A 142 -22.98 9.26 -0.17
CA ALA A 142 -23.70 10.51 -0.31
C ALA A 142 -23.60 11.12 -1.72
N GLU A 143 -22.49 10.85 -2.42
CA GLU A 143 -22.25 11.25 -3.81
C GLU A 143 -22.77 10.23 -4.84
N GLY A 144 -23.45 9.16 -4.39
CA GLY A 144 -24.02 8.11 -5.23
C GLY A 144 -23.00 7.14 -5.81
N ILE A 145 -21.78 7.08 -5.27
CA ILE A 145 -20.70 6.17 -5.68
C ILE A 145 -20.74 4.94 -4.78
N THR A 146 -21.23 3.81 -5.30
CA THR A 146 -21.42 2.56 -4.56
C THR A 146 -20.60 1.38 -5.10
N GLU A 147 -19.79 1.59 -6.15
CA GLU A 147 -19.05 0.53 -6.82
C GLU A 147 -17.74 0.13 -6.11
N VAL A 148 -17.51 0.61 -4.89
CA VAL A 148 -16.31 0.27 -4.10
C VAL A 148 -16.39 -1.19 -3.64
N LYS A 149 -15.70 -2.08 -4.35
CA LYS A 149 -15.68 -3.52 -4.05
C LYS A 149 -14.50 -3.93 -3.17
N ASN A 150 -13.39 -3.19 -3.25
CA ASN A 150 -12.16 -3.50 -2.55
C ASN A 150 -11.75 -2.34 -1.66
N ILE A 151 -11.45 -2.62 -0.41
CA ILE A 151 -10.80 -1.72 0.52
C ILE A 151 -9.44 -2.31 0.83
N ASN A 152 -8.37 -1.67 0.35
CA ASN A 152 -7.00 -2.05 0.62
C ASN A 152 -6.41 -1.06 1.64
N VAL A 153 -6.13 -1.55 2.83
CA VAL A 153 -5.64 -0.71 3.94
C VAL A 153 -4.11 -0.58 3.95
N GLY A 154 -3.43 -1.16 2.96
CA GLY A 154 -1.98 -1.17 2.88
C GLY A 154 -1.34 -2.08 3.91
N GLY A 155 -0.12 -1.74 4.28
CA GLY A 155 0.63 -2.47 5.31
C GLY A 155 0.97 -1.59 6.49
N GLY A 156 2.22 -1.67 6.91
CA GLY A 156 2.79 -0.77 7.90
C GLY A 156 3.02 -1.37 9.27
N LEU A 157 2.40 -2.51 9.61
CA LEU A 157 2.65 -3.19 10.89
C LEU A 157 4.16 -3.43 11.07
N GLY A 158 4.68 -2.92 12.19
CA GLY A 158 6.09 -2.98 12.53
C GLY A 158 6.50 -4.29 13.20
N ILE A 159 7.82 -4.44 13.35
CA ILE A 159 8.47 -5.50 14.10
C ILE A 159 9.31 -4.92 15.23
N ASP A 160 9.64 -5.70 16.25
CA ASP A 160 10.55 -5.27 17.30
C ASP A 160 12.01 -5.44 16.85
N TYR A 161 12.67 -4.31 16.57
CA TYR A 161 14.09 -4.28 16.24
C TYR A 161 15.02 -4.29 17.46
N GLN A 162 14.48 -4.02 18.65
CA GLN A 162 15.29 -3.92 19.87
C GLN A 162 15.41 -5.27 20.56
N ASN A 163 14.32 -6.02 20.62
CA ASN A 163 14.26 -7.33 21.26
C ASN A 163 13.66 -8.38 20.30
N PRO A 164 14.30 -8.62 19.13
CA PRO A 164 13.73 -9.48 18.09
C PRO A 164 13.56 -10.94 18.51
N ASP A 165 14.39 -11.43 19.43
CA ASP A 165 14.32 -12.81 19.92
C ASP A 165 13.18 -12.99 20.93
N GLU A 166 12.83 -11.94 21.69
CA GLU A 166 11.74 -11.96 22.66
C GLU A 166 10.38 -11.77 21.97
N ASN A 167 10.35 -10.88 20.95
CA ASN A 167 9.16 -10.50 20.20
C ASN A 167 9.30 -10.91 18.74
N ALA A 168 9.53 -12.21 18.50
CA ALA A 168 9.81 -12.76 17.17
C ALA A 168 8.62 -12.64 16.20
N VAL A 169 7.40 -12.48 16.69
CA VAL A 169 6.19 -12.37 15.86
C VAL A 169 5.44 -11.10 16.24
N PRO A 170 5.12 -10.22 15.26
CA PRO A 170 4.29 -9.05 15.49
C PRO A 170 2.91 -9.43 16.04
N ASP A 171 2.28 -8.53 16.78
CA ASP A 171 0.93 -8.75 17.30
C ASP A 171 -0.14 -8.66 16.18
N PHE A 172 -0.16 -9.66 15.31
CA PHE A 172 -1.17 -9.81 14.26
C PHE A 172 -2.59 -9.87 14.85
N LYS A 173 -2.73 -10.41 16.05
CA LYS A 173 -4.04 -10.52 16.69
C LYS A 173 -4.61 -9.13 17.00
N ALA A 174 -3.84 -8.28 17.67
CA ALA A 174 -4.26 -6.91 17.96
C ALA A 174 -4.50 -6.13 16.66
N TYR A 175 -3.61 -6.29 15.66
CA TYR A 175 -3.74 -5.65 14.36
C TYR A 175 -5.07 -5.98 13.67
N PHE A 176 -5.37 -7.24 13.46
CA PHE A 176 -6.62 -7.65 12.79
C PHE A 176 -7.87 -7.38 13.63
N GLN A 177 -7.77 -7.45 14.97
CA GLN A 177 -8.87 -7.06 15.85
C GLN A 177 -9.20 -5.57 15.76
N THR A 178 -8.20 -4.71 15.55
CA THR A 178 -8.42 -3.27 15.35
C THR A 178 -9.29 -3.02 14.11
N TYR A 179 -8.96 -3.65 12.99
CA TYR A 179 -9.78 -3.53 11.78
C TYR A 179 -11.18 -4.15 11.95
N ALA A 180 -11.26 -5.34 12.54
CA ALA A 180 -12.54 -6.00 12.78
C ALA A 180 -13.48 -5.17 13.68
N LYS A 181 -12.93 -4.41 14.62
CA LYS A 181 -13.70 -3.59 15.56
C LYS A 181 -14.09 -2.24 14.97
N HIS A 182 -13.19 -1.59 14.22
CA HIS A 182 -13.33 -0.17 13.88
C HIS A 182 -13.65 0.09 12.40
N LEU A 183 -13.33 -0.83 11.47
CA LEU A 183 -13.63 -0.67 10.05
C LEU A 183 -15.02 -1.22 9.73
N LYS A 184 -15.87 -0.39 9.11
CA LYS A 184 -17.21 -0.75 8.68
C LYS A 184 -17.22 -1.08 7.19
N LEU A 185 -16.97 -2.33 6.83
CA LEU A 185 -17.14 -2.77 5.46
C LEU A 185 -18.61 -2.77 5.03
N ARG A 186 -18.87 -2.39 3.78
CA ARG A 186 -20.19 -2.48 3.16
C ARG A 186 -20.45 -3.89 2.63
N PRO A 187 -21.68 -4.30 2.43
CA PRO A 187 -22.00 -5.62 1.90
C PRO A 187 -21.26 -5.90 0.58
N GLY A 188 -20.61 -7.05 0.49
CA GLY A 188 -19.86 -7.48 -0.69
C GLY A 188 -18.46 -6.89 -0.86
N GLN A 189 -18.02 -6.00 0.02
CA GLN A 189 -16.64 -5.50 0.01
C GLN A 189 -15.64 -6.54 0.50
N ARG A 190 -14.44 -6.50 -0.09
CA ARG A 190 -13.29 -7.29 0.34
C ARG A 190 -12.25 -6.39 0.98
N LEU A 191 -11.66 -6.87 2.08
CA LEU A 191 -10.56 -6.20 2.77
C LEU A 191 -9.24 -6.81 2.37
N HIS A 192 -8.27 -5.95 1.97
CA HIS A 192 -6.94 -6.35 1.55
C HIS A 192 -5.88 -5.71 2.44
N PHE A 193 -4.77 -6.42 2.65
CA PHE A 193 -3.62 -6.00 3.43
C PHE A 193 -2.33 -6.20 2.62
N GLU A 194 -1.37 -5.29 2.79
CA GLU A 194 -0.06 -5.32 2.13
C GLU A 194 1.07 -5.48 3.18
N LEU A 195 1.01 -6.53 3.98
CA LEU A 195 1.95 -6.77 5.07
C LEU A 195 3.27 -7.35 4.52
N GLY A 196 4.27 -6.49 4.33
CA GLY A 196 5.61 -6.88 3.92
C GLY A 196 6.50 -7.18 5.14
N ARG A 197 6.96 -6.11 5.82
CA ARG A 197 7.89 -6.20 6.96
C ARG A 197 7.41 -7.16 8.06
N ALA A 198 6.15 -7.06 8.46
CA ALA A 198 5.59 -7.89 9.52
C ALA A 198 5.65 -9.39 9.21
N VAL A 199 5.56 -9.77 7.92
CA VAL A 199 5.58 -11.18 7.50
C VAL A 199 7.00 -11.70 7.33
N VAL A 200 7.92 -10.93 6.75
CA VAL A 200 9.25 -11.46 6.36
C VAL A 200 10.43 -10.81 7.08
N GLY A 201 10.22 -9.72 7.84
CA GLY A 201 11.31 -8.94 8.41
C GLY A 201 12.18 -9.71 9.42
N GLN A 202 11.64 -10.73 10.05
CA GLN A 202 12.34 -11.59 11.02
C GLN A 202 12.67 -12.98 10.47
N CYS A 203 12.44 -13.22 9.16
CA CYS A 203 12.71 -14.51 8.52
C CYS A 203 14.15 -14.64 8.01
N GLY A 204 14.98 -13.62 8.13
CA GLY A 204 16.34 -13.62 7.58
C GLY A 204 17.34 -12.88 8.45
N SER A 205 18.62 -13.16 8.21
CA SER A 205 19.75 -12.46 8.84
C SER A 205 20.69 -11.91 7.77
N LEU A 206 21.13 -10.67 7.95
CA LEU A 206 22.17 -10.09 7.10
C LEU A 206 23.54 -10.36 7.72
N VAL A 207 24.34 -11.18 7.03
CA VAL A 207 25.73 -11.40 7.42
C VAL A 207 26.61 -10.35 6.73
N THR A 208 27.34 -9.57 7.52
CA THR A 208 28.22 -8.51 7.02
C THR A 208 29.60 -8.61 7.65
N ARG A 209 30.61 -8.11 6.95
CA ARG A 209 32.00 -8.05 7.44
C ARG A 209 32.28 -6.69 8.04
N CYS A 210 32.83 -6.67 9.25
CA CYS A 210 33.44 -5.47 9.81
C CYS A 210 34.76 -5.18 9.05
N LEU A 211 34.79 -4.06 8.32
CA LEU A 211 35.98 -3.61 7.57
C LEU A 211 37.00 -2.98 8.54
N TYR A 212 36.55 -2.07 9.39
CA TYR A 212 37.36 -1.45 10.44
C TYR A 212 36.50 -0.79 11.50
N VAL A 213 37.13 -0.47 12.61
CA VAL A 213 36.54 0.26 13.72
C VAL A 213 37.17 1.64 13.83
N LYS A 214 36.38 2.69 13.71
CA LYS A 214 36.79 4.08 13.89
C LYS A 214 36.41 4.54 15.29
N LYS A 215 37.40 5.04 16.03
CA LYS A 215 37.18 5.63 17.37
C LYS A 215 37.28 7.14 17.30
N THR A 216 36.39 7.82 17.98
CA THR A 216 36.43 9.26 18.32
C THR A 216 36.46 9.42 19.84
N ASP A 217 36.56 10.63 20.33
CA ASP A 217 36.64 10.87 21.77
C ASP A 217 35.37 10.44 22.54
N SER A 218 34.21 10.39 21.85
CA SER A 218 32.91 10.11 22.45
C SER A 218 32.18 8.89 21.89
N LYS A 219 32.64 8.34 20.74
CA LYS A 219 31.93 7.26 20.03
C LYS A 219 32.87 6.29 19.34
N GLN A 220 32.36 5.09 19.15
CA GLN A 220 33.00 4.05 18.35
C GLN A 220 32.05 3.66 17.21
N PHE A 221 32.57 3.66 15.98
CA PHE A 221 31.83 3.29 14.77
C PHE A 221 32.39 2.00 14.21
N VAL A 222 31.53 1.05 13.95
CA VAL A 222 31.85 -0.13 13.17
C VAL A 222 31.52 0.15 11.71
N ILE A 223 32.50 0.06 10.83
CA ILE A 223 32.33 0.22 9.39
C ILE A 223 32.17 -1.16 8.79
N ALA A 224 31.05 -1.41 8.14
CA ALA A 224 30.69 -2.70 7.55
C ALA A 224 30.61 -2.59 6.01
N ASP A 225 30.67 -3.73 5.33
CA ASP A 225 30.51 -3.83 3.88
C ASP A 225 29.04 -3.98 3.45
N ALA A 226 28.11 -3.64 4.34
CA ALA A 226 26.69 -3.57 4.08
C ALA A 226 26.16 -2.17 4.43
N GLY A 227 25.26 -1.67 3.60
CA GLY A 227 24.62 -0.39 3.75
C GLY A 227 23.16 -0.43 3.29
N MET A 228 22.47 0.69 3.45
CA MET A 228 21.15 0.90 2.88
C MET A 228 21.31 1.24 1.40
N THR A 229 20.83 0.37 0.52
CA THR A 229 20.84 0.53 -0.95
C THR A 229 19.44 0.73 -1.47
#